data_6ba29d14534dc77ad699197e90ff7bc2
#
_entry.id   6ba29d14534dc77ad699197e90ff7bc2
#
_cell.length_a   1.000
_cell.length_b   1.000
_cell.length_c   1.000
_cell.angle_alpha   90.00
_cell.angle_beta   90.00
_cell.angle_gamma   90.00
#
_symmetry.space_group_name_H-M   'P 1'
#
loop_
_entity.id
_entity.type
_entity.pdbx_description
1 polymer ?
#
loop_
_entity_poly.entity_id
_entity_poly.type
_entity_poly.pdbx_seq_one_letter_code
_entity_poly.pdbx_strand_id
1 'polypeptide(L)'
;NMIEFEEFRMENYDDLLSMMMYFYRSDAVDHPIEESIVEKLLDDIISKEHPIKGYEVIYGGDLVGFGIVTSYYASEVAGMTIQLEDLFIIDEYRSMGIAKEYINRVREAFPQAARFRLEVCSSNERAIDLYKKLGFEELEYMQMVDDQV
;
A
#
# COMPACT_ATOMS: atom_id res chain seq x y z
N ASN A 1 -16.64 5.17 13.86
CA ASN A 1 -15.72 4.12 13.59
C ASN A 1 -14.33 4.46 14.12
N MET A 2 -13.66 3.50 14.72
CA MET A 2 -12.32 3.70 15.30
C MET A 2 -11.21 3.71 14.26
N ILE A 3 -11.45 3.23 13.06
CA ILE A 3 -10.45 3.17 11.99
C ILE A 3 -10.53 4.45 11.17
N GLU A 4 -9.39 5.14 11.04
CA GLU A 4 -9.26 6.34 10.24
C GLU A 4 -8.05 6.23 9.32
N PHE A 5 -8.09 6.93 8.18
CA PHE A 5 -7.01 6.98 7.22
C PHE A 5 -6.71 8.44 6.89
N GLU A 6 -5.44 8.81 6.96
CA GLU A 6 -4.99 10.16 6.60
C GLU A 6 -3.73 10.07 5.75
N GLU A 7 -3.53 11.04 4.87
CA GLU A 7 -2.28 11.10 4.12
C GLU A 7 -1.11 11.28 5.08
N PHE A 8 0.07 10.80 4.69
CA PHE A 8 1.28 10.89 5.52
C PHE A 8 1.52 12.33 5.97
N ARG A 9 1.74 12.49 7.29
CA ARG A 9 2.01 13.79 7.91
C ARG A 9 3.43 13.85 8.41
N MET A 10 4.06 15.01 8.24
CA MET A 10 5.43 15.23 8.70
C MET A 10 5.60 14.98 10.19
N GLU A 11 4.59 15.29 10.99
CA GLU A 11 4.62 15.05 12.44
C GLU A 11 4.81 13.59 12.81
N ASN A 12 4.47 12.65 11.91
CA ASN A 12 4.61 11.22 12.13
C ASN A 12 5.79 10.61 11.37
N TYR A 13 6.70 11.44 10.87
CA TYR A 13 7.83 11.00 10.04
C TYR A 13 8.62 9.85 10.68
N ASP A 14 9.04 10.00 11.93
CA ASP A 14 9.88 9.00 12.58
C ASP A 14 9.15 7.67 12.79
N ASP A 15 7.89 7.73 13.19
CA ASP A 15 7.07 6.52 13.36
C ASP A 15 6.80 5.82 12.03
N LEU A 16 6.52 6.60 10.98
CA LEU A 16 6.33 6.06 9.63
C LEU A 16 7.60 5.41 9.13
N LEU A 17 8.75 6.06 9.31
CA LEU A 17 10.03 5.51 8.88
C LEU A 17 10.30 4.17 9.58
N SER A 18 10.07 4.10 10.89
CA SER A 18 10.26 2.87 11.65
C SER A 18 9.36 1.74 11.15
N MET A 19 8.10 2.02 10.88
CA MET A 19 7.17 1.03 10.34
C MET A 19 7.57 0.56 8.94
N MET A 20 7.97 1.50 8.09
CA MET A 20 8.40 1.19 6.73
C MET A 20 9.67 0.36 6.74
N MET A 21 10.65 0.69 7.59
CA MET A 21 11.87 -0.10 7.73
C MET A 21 11.56 -1.53 8.18
N TYR A 22 10.65 -1.70 9.13
CA TYR A 22 10.22 -3.02 9.58
C TYR A 22 9.61 -3.82 8.41
N PHE A 23 8.69 -3.19 7.68
CA PHE A 23 7.99 -3.82 6.57
C PHE A 23 8.95 -4.22 5.45
N TYR A 24 9.83 -3.32 5.03
CA TYR A 24 10.73 -3.56 3.89
C TYR A 24 11.91 -4.47 4.23
N ARG A 25 12.04 -4.89 5.47
CA ARG A 25 13.00 -5.91 5.91
C ARG A 25 12.33 -7.23 6.27
N SER A 26 11.01 -7.31 6.12
CA SER A 26 10.24 -8.50 6.43
C SER A 26 10.09 -9.42 5.22
N ASP A 27 9.44 -10.56 5.43
CA ASP A 27 9.11 -11.52 4.37
C ASP A 27 8.03 -11.01 3.42
N ALA A 28 7.44 -9.86 3.71
CA ALA A 28 6.41 -9.25 2.84
C ALA A 28 6.98 -8.76 1.51
N VAL A 29 8.31 -8.54 1.45
CA VAL A 29 9.00 -8.11 0.23
C VAL A 29 9.98 -9.18 -0.23
N ASP A 30 10.30 -9.15 -1.52
CA ASP A 30 11.13 -10.16 -2.17
C ASP A 30 12.55 -10.20 -1.60
N HIS A 31 13.11 -9.04 -1.25
CA HIS A 31 14.42 -8.91 -0.60
C HIS A 31 14.45 -7.62 0.24
N PRO A 32 15.33 -7.56 1.26
CA PRO A 32 15.41 -6.36 2.10
C PRO A 32 15.75 -5.11 1.30
N ILE A 33 15.10 -4.01 1.62
CA ILE A 33 15.32 -2.71 1.00
C ILE A 33 16.25 -1.87 1.88
N GLU A 34 17.23 -1.22 1.29
CA GLU A 34 18.17 -0.38 2.02
C GLU A 34 17.50 0.84 2.64
N GLU A 35 17.99 1.26 3.81
CA GLU A 35 17.42 2.38 4.55
C GLU A 35 17.38 3.67 3.73
N SER A 36 18.43 3.94 2.95
CA SER A 36 18.48 5.15 2.11
C SER A 36 17.34 5.20 1.08
N ILE A 37 16.94 4.04 0.57
CA ILE A 37 15.83 3.94 -0.38
C ILE A 37 14.51 4.18 0.34
N VAL A 38 14.34 3.61 1.54
CA VAL A 38 13.13 3.81 2.33
C VAL A 38 12.97 5.27 2.74
N GLU A 39 14.07 5.92 3.16
CA GLU A 39 14.05 7.35 3.49
C GLU A 39 13.66 8.19 2.28
N LYS A 40 14.24 7.89 1.11
CA LYS A 40 13.89 8.58 -0.13
C LYS A 40 12.42 8.40 -0.45
N LEU A 41 11.89 7.19 -0.32
CA LEU A 41 10.49 6.90 -0.57
C LEU A 41 9.58 7.75 0.34
N LEU A 42 9.88 7.77 1.63
CA LEU A 42 9.09 8.55 2.59
C LEU A 42 9.15 10.05 2.28
N ASP A 43 10.34 10.56 1.97
CA ASP A 43 10.51 11.98 1.59
C ASP A 43 9.72 12.30 0.32
N ASP A 44 9.77 11.43 -0.67
CA ASP A 44 9.04 11.63 -1.93
C ASP A 44 7.52 11.63 -1.71
N ILE A 45 7.01 10.76 -0.85
CA ILE A 45 5.58 10.73 -0.54
C ILE A 45 5.15 12.03 0.15
N ILE A 46 5.91 12.47 1.15
CA ILE A 46 5.57 13.68 1.91
C ILE A 46 5.67 14.93 1.05
N SER A 47 6.59 14.95 0.09
CA SER A 47 6.75 16.09 -0.82
C SER A 47 5.54 16.36 -1.70
N LYS A 48 4.75 15.33 -1.99
CA LYS A 48 3.57 15.38 -2.86
C LYS A 48 3.90 15.79 -4.31
N GLU A 49 5.13 15.60 -4.73
CA GLU A 49 5.61 15.97 -6.07
C GLU A 49 5.62 14.79 -7.05
N HIS A 50 5.27 13.59 -6.60
CA HIS A 50 5.28 12.37 -7.41
C HIS A 50 3.89 11.71 -7.42
N PRO A 51 3.58 10.85 -8.40
CA PRO A 51 2.28 10.18 -8.47
C PRO A 51 2.19 9.01 -7.48
N ILE A 52 2.45 9.31 -6.22
CA ILE A 52 2.45 8.34 -5.12
C ILE A 52 1.81 9.00 -3.91
N LYS A 53 1.00 8.24 -3.18
CA LYS A 53 0.41 8.68 -1.91
C LYS A 53 0.63 7.63 -0.84
N GLY A 54 0.90 8.10 0.37
CA GLY A 54 0.93 7.27 1.55
C GLY A 54 -0.22 7.62 2.47
N TYR A 55 -0.85 6.60 3.03
CA TYR A 55 -1.92 6.75 4.00
C TYR A 55 -1.51 6.17 5.33
N GLU A 56 -1.66 6.96 6.37
CA GLU A 56 -1.55 6.49 7.75
C GLU A 56 -2.80 5.70 8.08
N VAL A 57 -2.64 4.56 8.73
CA VAL A 57 -3.75 3.79 9.26
C VAL A 57 -3.81 4.05 10.77
N ILE A 58 -4.93 4.60 11.22
CA ILE A 58 -5.12 5.04 12.59
C ILE A 58 -6.27 4.26 13.22
N TYR A 59 -6.03 3.69 14.40
CA TYR A 59 -7.06 2.98 15.15
C TYR A 59 -7.15 3.55 16.55
N GLY A 60 -8.32 4.12 16.88
CA GLY A 60 -8.52 4.72 18.20
C GLY A 60 -7.51 5.83 18.51
N GLY A 61 -7.06 6.56 17.50
CA GLY A 61 -6.09 7.65 17.67
C GLY A 61 -4.62 7.22 17.54
N ASP A 62 -4.32 5.93 17.49
CA ASP A 62 -2.96 5.41 17.39
C ASP A 62 -2.60 5.05 15.95
N LEU A 63 -1.38 5.37 15.55
CA LEU A 63 -0.84 4.98 14.25
C LEU A 63 -0.50 3.49 14.29
N VAL A 64 -1.22 2.68 13.52
CA VAL A 64 -1.11 1.21 13.55
C VAL A 64 -0.70 0.58 12.22
N GLY A 65 -0.46 1.39 11.21
CA GLY A 65 -0.04 0.87 9.92
C GLY A 65 0.04 1.96 8.88
N PHE A 66 0.33 1.54 7.66
CA PHE A 66 0.38 2.45 6.51
C PHE A 66 0.00 1.71 5.24
N GLY A 67 -0.45 2.47 4.25
CA GLY A 67 -0.65 1.97 2.90
C GLY A 67 -0.04 2.95 1.89
N ILE A 68 0.41 2.42 0.76
CA ILE A 68 1.00 3.23 -0.31
C ILE A 68 0.32 2.87 -1.62
N VAL A 69 -0.05 3.89 -2.39
CA VAL A 69 -0.63 3.72 -3.72
C VAL A 69 0.11 4.58 -4.74
N THR A 70 0.19 4.08 -5.96
CA THR A 70 0.70 4.83 -7.11
C THR A 70 -0.37 4.89 -8.19
N SER A 71 -0.19 5.80 -9.16
CA SER A 71 -1.14 6.00 -10.24
C SER A 71 -0.41 5.98 -11.58
N TYR A 72 -0.99 5.32 -12.56
CA TYR A 72 -0.45 5.31 -13.91
C TYR A 72 -1.56 5.01 -14.92
N TYR A 73 -1.31 5.33 -16.19
CA TYR A 73 -2.25 5.01 -17.26
C TYR A 73 -2.01 3.57 -17.71
N ALA A 74 -3.05 2.74 -17.68
CA ALA A 74 -2.97 1.35 -18.13
C ALA A 74 -3.64 1.19 -19.49
N SER A 75 -2.89 0.64 -20.45
CA SER A 75 -3.38 0.47 -21.82
C SER A 75 -4.59 -0.46 -21.90
N GLU A 76 -4.61 -1.51 -21.10
CA GLU A 76 -5.67 -2.53 -21.16
C GLU A 76 -7.06 -2.02 -20.79
N VAL A 77 -7.13 -0.95 -20.01
CA VAL A 77 -8.40 -0.33 -19.62
C VAL A 77 -8.53 1.09 -20.15
N ALA A 78 -7.51 1.56 -20.88
CA ALA A 78 -7.45 2.91 -21.43
C ALA A 78 -7.80 3.96 -20.36
N GLY A 79 -7.17 3.86 -19.19
CA GLY A 79 -7.50 4.76 -18.09
C GLY A 79 -6.55 4.65 -16.92
N MET A 80 -6.80 5.53 -15.95
CA MET A 80 -5.98 5.57 -14.75
C MET A 80 -6.14 4.32 -13.92
N THR A 81 -5.01 3.77 -13.54
CA THR A 81 -4.92 2.61 -12.67
C THR A 81 -4.29 3.03 -11.35
N ILE A 82 -4.90 2.62 -10.26
CA ILE A 82 -4.35 2.79 -8.92
C ILE A 82 -3.73 1.47 -8.52
N GLN A 83 -2.41 1.50 -8.32
CA GLN A 83 -1.66 0.35 -7.85
C GLN A 83 -1.58 0.42 -6.33
N LEU A 84 -2.13 -0.59 -5.64
CA LEU A 84 -1.97 -0.72 -4.20
C LEU A 84 -0.60 -1.36 -3.97
N GLU A 85 0.42 -0.51 -3.75
CA GLU A 85 1.81 -0.96 -3.67
C GLU A 85 2.07 -1.76 -2.40
N ASP A 86 1.76 -1.17 -1.25
CA ASP A 86 2.07 -1.77 0.04
C ASP A 86 0.95 -1.49 1.03
N LEU A 87 0.73 -2.45 1.93
CA LEU A 87 -0.15 -2.28 3.08
C LEU A 87 0.45 -3.03 4.25
N PHE A 88 0.71 -2.32 5.33
CA PHE A 88 1.23 -2.89 6.58
C PHE A 88 0.31 -2.52 7.74
N ILE A 89 -0.03 -3.51 8.54
CA ILE A 89 -0.80 -3.34 9.78
C ILE A 89 -0.02 -4.06 10.88
N ILE A 90 0.14 -3.40 12.01
CA ILE A 90 0.78 -4.00 13.20
C ILE A 90 0.01 -5.26 13.59
N ASP A 91 0.73 -6.31 14.00
CA ASP A 91 0.14 -7.63 14.28
C ASP A 91 -1.07 -7.60 15.20
N GLU A 92 -1.03 -6.78 16.26
CA GLU A 92 -2.12 -6.70 17.24
C GLU A 92 -3.43 -6.21 16.61
N TYR A 93 -3.36 -5.53 15.49
CA TYR A 93 -4.53 -4.95 14.82
C TYR A 93 -4.95 -5.72 13.56
N ARG A 94 -4.32 -6.84 13.29
CA ARG A 94 -4.70 -7.70 12.16
C ARG A 94 -6.00 -8.44 12.47
N SER A 95 -6.69 -8.87 11.44
CA SER A 95 -7.97 -9.60 11.55
C SER A 95 -9.11 -8.78 12.13
N MET A 96 -9.02 -7.46 12.05
CA MET A 96 -10.06 -6.53 12.50
C MET A 96 -10.78 -5.84 11.34
N GLY A 97 -10.57 -6.32 10.12
CA GLY A 97 -11.19 -5.75 8.93
C GLY A 97 -10.55 -4.47 8.40
N ILE A 98 -9.36 -4.10 8.90
CA ILE A 98 -8.69 -2.85 8.49
C ILE A 98 -8.30 -2.88 7.02
N ALA A 99 -7.76 -4.01 6.52
CA ALA A 99 -7.37 -4.12 5.12
C ALA A 99 -8.56 -3.92 4.18
N LYS A 100 -9.71 -4.49 4.51
CA LYS A 100 -10.93 -4.33 3.74
C LYS A 100 -11.37 -2.86 3.73
N GLU A 101 -11.38 -2.21 4.89
CA GLU A 101 -11.75 -0.80 4.99
C GLU A 101 -10.78 0.10 4.23
N TYR A 102 -9.48 -0.21 4.29
CA TYR A 102 -8.46 0.51 3.55
C TYR A 102 -8.73 0.44 2.04
N ILE A 103 -8.97 -0.74 1.51
CA ILE A 103 -9.23 -0.92 0.08
C ILE A 103 -10.49 -0.15 -0.33
N ASN A 104 -11.54 -0.23 0.46
CA ASN A 104 -12.77 0.52 0.19
C ASN A 104 -12.52 2.03 0.22
N ARG A 105 -11.70 2.49 1.16
CA ARG A 105 -11.34 3.92 1.26
C ARG A 105 -10.54 4.37 0.04
N VAL A 106 -9.61 3.56 -0.44
CA VAL A 106 -8.85 3.87 -1.66
C VAL A 106 -9.80 3.97 -2.86
N ARG A 107 -10.76 3.05 -2.98
CA ARG A 107 -11.76 3.11 -4.05
C ARG A 107 -12.57 4.40 -4.00
N GLU A 108 -12.94 4.85 -2.82
CA GLU A 108 -13.67 6.11 -2.64
C GLU A 108 -12.80 7.33 -2.97
N ALA A 109 -11.50 7.26 -2.67
CA ALA A 109 -10.57 8.35 -2.93
C ALA A 109 -10.30 8.54 -4.43
N PHE A 110 -10.48 7.51 -5.23
CA PHE A 110 -10.20 7.53 -6.67
C PHE A 110 -11.41 7.05 -7.47
N PRO A 111 -12.53 7.79 -7.43
CA PRO A 111 -13.78 7.34 -8.08
C PRO A 111 -13.69 7.31 -9.61
N GLN A 112 -12.69 7.98 -10.20
CA GLN A 112 -12.49 8.02 -11.65
C GLN A 112 -11.55 6.92 -12.15
N ALA A 113 -10.96 6.12 -11.26
CA ALA A 113 -10.02 5.08 -11.65
C ALA A 113 -10.71 4.00 -12.48
N ALA A 114 -10.05 3.59 -13.57
CA ALA A 114 -10.53 2.52 -14.44
C ALA A 114 -10.13 1.14 -13.92
N ARG A 115 -9.09 1.07 -13.09
CA ARG A 115 -8.59 -0.19 -12.55
C ARG A 115 -7.93 0.05 -11.19
N PHE A 116 -8.10 -0.92 -10.30
CA PHE A 116 -7.29 -1.05 -9.09
C PHE A 116 -6.50 -2.34 -9.22
N ARG A 117 -5.20 -2.29 -8.97
CA ARG A 117 -4.30 -3.41 -9.14
C ARG A 117 -3.43 -3.60 -7.90
N LEU A 118 -3.11 -4.85 -7.58
CA LEU A 118 -2.18 -5.16 -6.50
C LEU A 118 -1.36 -6.40 -6.89
N GLU A 119 -0.27 -6.61 -6.16
CA GLU A 119 0.52 -7.83 -6.25
C GLU A 119 0.47 -8.53 -4.89
N VAL A 120 0.42 -9.84 -4.93
CA VAL A 120 0.36 -10.66 -3.72
C VAL A 120 1.11 -11.96 -3.99
N CYS A 121 1.90 -12.42 -3.01
CA CYS A 121 2.60 -13.69 -3.13
C CYS A 121 1.58 -14.83 -3.22
N SER A 122 1.81 -15.78 -4.14
CA SER A 122 0.91 -16.91 -4.35
C SER A 122 0.75 -17.80 -3.11
N SER A 123 1.70 -17.74 -2.19
CA SER A 123 1.65 -18.46 -0.92
C SER A 123 0.77 -17.78 0.14
N ASN A 124 0.38 -16.54 -0.07
CA ASN A 124 -0.43 -15.79 0.88
C ASN A 124 -1.92 -16.03 0.63
N GLU A 125 -2.39 -17.24 0.95
CA GLU A 125 -3.75 -17.67 0.66
C GLU A 125 -4.82 -16.80 1.33
N ARG A 126 -4.56 -16.36 2.54
CA ARG A 126 -5.51 -15.53 3.30
C ARG A 126 -5.74 -14.19 2.62
N ALA A 127 -4.66 -13.53 2.19
CA ALA A 127 -4.77 -12.26 1.48
C ALA A 127 -5.47 -12.43 0.14
N ILE A 128 -5.12 -13.50 -0.60
CA ILE A 128 -5.75 -13.81 -1.90
C ILE A 128 -7.26 -13.98 -1.73
N ASP A 129 -7.68 -14.73 -0.71
CA ASP A 129 -9.11 -14.94 -0.44
C ASP A 129 -9.83 -13.61 -0.15
N LEU A 130 -9.20 -12.74 0.63
CA LEU A 130 -9.75 -11.42 0.92
C LEU A 130 -9.91 -10.60 -0.37
N TYR A 131 -8.87 -10.56 -1.19
CA TYR A 131 -8.90 -9.77 -2.43
C TYR A 131 -9.96 -10.29 -3.40
N LYS A 132 -10.10 -11.62 -3.52
CA LYS A 132 -11.15 -12.21 -4.36
C LYS A 132 -12.54 -11.83 -3.85
N LYS A 133 -12.76 -11.85 -2.55
CA LYS A 133 -14.03 -11.41 -1.94
C LYS A 133 -14.32 -9.94 -2.22
N LEU A 134 -13.27 -9.13 -2.37
CA LEU A 134 -13.41 -7.71 -2.68
C LEU A 134 -13.54 -7.43 -4.18
N GLY A 135 -13.55 -8.47 -5.01
CA GLY A 135 -13.76 -8.35 -6.45
C GLY A 135 -12.50 -8.32 -7.31
N PHE A 136 -11.33 -8.55 -6.71
CA PHE A 136 -10.10 -8.64 -7.50
C PHE A 136 -10.01 -9.99 -8.20
N GLU A 137 -9.46 -9.97 -9.41
CA GLU A 137 -9.25 -11.15 -10.23
C GLU A 137 -7.75 -11.28 -10.54
N GLU A 138 -7.29 -12.51 -10.70
CA GLU A 138 -5.89 -12.79 -11.00
C GLU A 138 -5.54 -12.37 -12.43
N LEU A 139 -4.36 -11.74 -12.59
CA LEU A 139 -3.73 -11.52 -13.89
C LEU A 139 -2.66 -12.59 -14.10
N GLU A 140 -2.55 -13.10 -15.33
CA GLU A 140 -1.64 -14.18 -15.64
C GLU A 140 -0.31 -13.71 -16.24
N TYR A 141 0.13 -12.50 -15.94
CA TYR A 141 1.40 -11.97 -16.41
C TYR A 141 2.53 -12.27 -15.42
N MET A 142 3.64 -12.79 -15.95
CA MET A 142 4.87 -12.90 -15.17
C MET A 142 5.45 -11.51 -14.97
N GLN A 143 5.86 -11.19 -13.76
CA GLN A 143 6.48 -9.92 -13.43
C GLN A 143 8.00 -10.04 -13.56
N MET A 144 8.64 -9.08 -14.20
CA MET A 144 10.10 -9.04 -14.37
C MET A 144 10.57 -7.62 -14.08
N VAL A 145 11.72 -7.48 -13.44
CA VAL A 145 12.33 -6.18 -13.12
C VAL A 145 13.78 -6.13 -13.58
N ASP A 146 14.24 -4.93 -13.87
CA ASP A 146 15.65 -4.60 -14.10
C ASP A 146 15.89 -3.30 -13.33
N ASP A 147 16.26 -3.43 -12.06
CA ASP A 147 16.43 -2.27 -11.18
C ASP A 147 17.67 -1.47 -11.58
N GLN A 148 17.51 -0.15 -11.60
CA GLN A 148 18.58 0.79 -11.96
C GLN A 148 19.05 1.59 -10.73
N VAL A 149 18.82 1.06 -9.57
CA VAL A 149 19.24 1.67 -8.29
C VAL A 149 20.24 0.82 -7.55
#